data_3093243e17319b5e446d89479c41911e
#
_entry.id   3093243e17319b5e446d89479c41911e
#
_cell.length_a   1.000
_cell.length_b   1.000
_cell.length_c   1.000
_cell.angle_alpha   90.00
_cell.angle_beta   90.00
_cell.angle_gamma   90.00
#
_symmetry.space_group_name_H-M   'P 1'
#
loop_
_entity.id
_entity.type
_entity.pdbx_description
1 polymer ?
#
loop_
_entity_poly.entity_id
_entity_poly.type
_entity_poly.pdbx_seq_one_letter_code
_entity_poly.pdbx_strand_id
1 'polypeptide(L)'
;MKPGLSPDPAIALPAPGGSRWFFLAWVAGLLAPLLFSVPRLPHMQADVRAYWDAHWREAVQRKIDQPLLNLTTLYPPESNEAKRNFRLTVPVLARLSGLGYPATVAIRLGAWLALPALLLGLGRRAGLPPAAATALALALLGTTLGTEVWRDDCLWFDNVAHTLLAVAMLAESRWLIATAVVLATFTDERAFLVLPLVFGWHWLTASARGRKNAAGALALGVSLALVLRAALMLGAGLSLPLAKVATAQILQRNLTLAPVAWWSAFEGGWLLLAAGFGGAWRAGFSGTLAVAAFGLAPLVACLIVEDFSRSCAYAFPAVLCATALLARFAPARTPRLCVVAAGISLLAPNVLVSGMVQIEPSLPFWRTEIVFWPRSPA
;
A
#
# COMPACT_ATOMS: atom_id res chain seq x y z
N MET A 1 11.57 -41.33 -6.48
CA MET A 1 12.73 -40.39 -6.41
C MET A 1 12.22 -38.99 -6.58
N LYS A 2 12.29 -38.13 -5.55
CA LYS A 2 11.95 -36.71 -5.65
C LYS A 2 13.09 -36.05 -6.46
N PRO A 3 12.82 -35.29 -7.54
CA PRO A 3 13.86 -34.53 -8.21
C PRO A 3 14.42 -33.54 -7.20
N GLY A 4 15.73 -33.66 -6.93
CA GLY A 4 16.44 -32.77 -6.04
C GLY A 4 16.26 -31.32 -6.52
N LEU A 5 15.73 -30.49 -5.66
CA LEU A 5 15.73 -29.05 -5.83
C LEU A 5 17.21 -28.63 -5.88
N SER A 6 17.72 -28.36 -7.08
CA SER A 6 19.01 -27.74 -7.27
C SER A 6 19.07 -26.46 -6.43
N PRO A 7 20.09 -26.28 -5.59
CA PRO A 7 20.22 -25.05 -4.84
C PRO A 7 20.60 -23.91 -5.79
N ASP A 8 19.80 -22.85 -5.70
CA ASP A 8 20.14 -21.48 -6.10
C ASP A 8 20.80 -21.26 -7.47
N PRO A 9 20.07 -20.99 -8.54
CA PRO A 9 20.56 -20.01 -9.48
C PRO A 9 20.41 -18.65 -8.77
N ALA A 10 21.49 -18.11 -8.23
CA ALA A 10 21.58 -16.70 -7.96
C ALA A 10 21.00 -15.99 -9.19
N ILE A 11 19.83 -15.36 -9.05
CA ILE A 11 19.22 -14.60 -10.14
C ILE A 11 20.22 -13.50 -10.42
N ALA A 12 21.07 -13.72 -11.44
CA ALA A 12 21.96 -12.69 -11.93
C ALA A 12 21.08 -11.51 -12.29
N LEU A 13 21.21 -10.42 -11.55
CA LEU A 13 20.53 -9.18 -11.88
C LEU A 13 20.89 -8.87 -13.34
N PRO A 14 19.94 -8.85 -14.27
CA PRO A 14 20.24 -8.53 -15.64
C PRO A 14 20.90 -7.16 -15.66
N ALA A 15 21.97 -7.04 -16.44
CA ALA A 15 22.69 -5.80 -16.64
C ALA A 15 21.72 -4.64 -16.84
N PRO A 16 22.02 -3.44 -16.34
CA PRO A 16 21.13 -2.29 -16.42
C PRO A 16 20.85 -1.96 -17.89
N GLY A 17 19.85 -2.64 -18.44
CA GLY A 17 19.34 -2.35 -19.78
C GLY A 17 18.79 -0.93 -19.78
N GLY A 18 19.51 -0.05 -20.42
CA GLY A 18 19.26 1.31 -20.82
C GLY A 18 18.42 2.19 -19.87
N SER A 19 19.07 3.18 -19.28
CA SER A 19 18.44 4.25 -18.50
C SER A 19 17.18 4.86 -19.15
N ARG A 20 17.09 4.83 -20.48
CA ARG A 20 15.96 5.32 -21.27
C ARG A 20 14.68 4.55 -21.03
N TRP A 21 14.72 3.21 -21.01
CA TRP A 21 13.52 2.39 -20.74
C TRP A 21 13.02 2.54 -19.31
N PHE A 22 13.94 2.66 -18.35
CA PHE A 22 13.56 2.93 -16.97
C PHE A 22 12.88 4.30 -16.83
N PHE A 23 13.42 5.33 -17.48
CA PHE A 23 12.84 6.67 -17.47
C PHE A 23 11.46 6.69 -18.12
N LEU A 24 11.30 6.09 -19.31
CA LEU A 24 9.99 6.02 -20.01
C LEU A 24 8.96 5.25 -19.17
N ALA A 25 9.35 4.16 -18.55
CA ALA A 25 8.47 3.38 -17.69
C ALA A 25 8.08 4.15 -16.42
N TRP A 26 9.01 4.91 -15.84
CA TRP A 26 8.74 5.77 -14.70
C TRP A 26 7.79 6.90 -15.08
N VAL A 27 8.02 7.58 -16.19
CA VAL A 27 7.11 8.62 -16.72
C VAL A 27 5.72 8.02 -17.00
N ALA A 28 5.63 6.85 -17.64
CA ALA A 28 4.36 6.18 -17.87
C ALA A 28 3.65 5.85 -16.55
N GLY A 29 4.39 5.38 -15.53
CA GLY A 29 3.87 5.11 -14.18
C GLY A 29 3.35 6.35 -13.47
N LEU A 30 3.90 7.52 -13.74
CA LEU A 30 3.41 8.81 -13.23
C LEU A 30 2.19 9.31 -14.02
N LEU A 31 2.26 9.24 -15.35
CA LEU A 31 1.21 9.77 -16.21
C LEU A 31 -0.06 8.91 -16.20
N ALA A 32 0.06 7.59 -16.10
CA ALA A 32 -1.11 6.73 -16.12
C ALA A 32 -2.11 7.04 -14.99
N PRO A 33 -1.73 7.11 -13.71
CA PRO A 33 -2.65 7.53 -12.65
C PRO A 33 -3.20 8.94 -12.86
N LEU A 34 -2.38 9.86 -13.40
CA LEU A 34 -2.84 11.21 -13.72
C LEU A 34 -3.90 11.20 -14.82
N LEU A 35 -3.66 10.52 -15.93
CA LEU A 35 -4.57 10.48 -17.07
C LEU A 35 -5.88 9.76 -16.73
N PHE A 36 -5.81 8.71 -15.94
CA PHE A 36 -6.96 7.87 -15.60
C PHE A 36 -7.68 8.27 -14.31
N SER A 37 -7.07 9.10 -13.44
CA SER A 37 -7.63 9.44 -12.11
C SER A 37 -7.88 10.93 -11.88
N VAL A 38 -7.30 11.85 -12.66
CA VAL A 38 -7.32 13.31 -12.43
C VAL A 38 -8.63 14.04 -12.81
N PRO A 39 -9.57 13.52 -13.59
CA PRO A 39 -10.77 14.29 -13.94
C PRO A 39 -11.65 14.73 -12.76
N ARG A 40 -11.27 14.48 -11.51
CA ARG A 40 -12.16 14.48 -10.35
C ARG A 40 -11.99 15.57 -9.33
N LEU A 41 -10.87 16.25 -9.35
CA LEU A 41 -10.59 17.33 -8.42
C LEU A 41 -11.65 18.46 -8.42
N PRO A 42 -12.43 18.72 -9.49
CA PRO A 42 -13.42 19.78 -9.48
C PRO A 42 -14.77 19.46 -8.85
N HIS A 43 -15.10 18.18 -8.59
CA HIS A 43 -16.49 17.81 -8.30
C HIS A 43 -16.87 17.54 -6.84
N MET A 44 -15.90 17.52 -5.91
CA MET A 44 -16.29 17.65 -4.49
C MET A 44 -16.82 19.04 -4.27
N GLN A 45 -18.05 19.13 -3.76
CA GLN A 45 -18.67 20.42 -3.47
C GLN A 45 -17.73 21.28 -2.64
N ALA A 46 -17.48 22.50 -3.05
CA ALA A 46 -16.50 23.40 -2.44
C ALA A 46 -16.68 23.54 -0.92
N ASP A 47 -17.92 23.51 -0.46
CA ASP A 47 -18.28 23.64 0.97
C ASP A 47 -17.87 22.41 1.81
N VAL A 48 -18.03 21.21 1.26
CA VAL A 48 -17.59 19.97 1.92
C VAL A 48 -16.07 19.93 1.99
N ARG A 49 -15.38 20.34 0.93
CA ARG A 49 -13.95 20.48 0.89
C ARG A 49 -13.42 21.46 1.92
N ALA A 50 -13.99 22.65 1.98
CA ALA A 50 -13.54 23.69 2.91
C ALA A 50 -13.68 23.23 4.38
N TYR A 51 -14.77 22.52 4.72
CA TYR A 51 -14.98 21.96 6.05
C TYR A 51 -13.98 20.84 6.38
N TRP A 52 -13.80 19.88 5.47
CA TRP A 52 -12.89 18.75 5.66
C TRP A 52 -11.44 19.21 5.70
N ASP A 53 -11.03 20.08 4.77
CA ASP A 53 -9.67 20.62 4.73
C ASP A 53 -9.31 21.39 6.01
N ALA A 54 -10.21 22.18 6.56
CA ALA A 54 -9.96 22.96 7.77
C ALA A 54 -9.71 22.03 8.98
N HIS A 55 -10.58 21.06 9.22
CA HIS A 55 -10.50 20.15 10.37
C HIS A 55 -9.28 19.23 10.32
N TRP A 56 -9.09 18.57 9.18
CA TRP A 56 -7.96 17.64 9.01
C TRP A 56 -6.63 18.36 9.02
N ARG A 57 -6.57 19.51 8.37
CA ARG A 57 -5.38 20.36 8.31
C ARG A 57 -5.00 20.84 9.70
N GLU A 58 -5.96 21.24 10.51
CA GLU A 58 -5.72 21.67 11.88
C GLU A 58 -5.12 20.54 12.72
N ALA A 59 -5.70 19.33 12.69
CA ALA A 59 -5.18 18.19 13.44
C ALA A 59 -3.75 17.83 13.02
N VAL A 60 -3.44 17.88 11.72
CA VAL A 60 -2.10 17.66 11.20
C VAL A 60 -1.15 18.78 11.62
N GLN A 61 -1.57 20.05 11.54
CA GLN A 61 -0.77 21.18 11.96
C GLN A 61 -0.44 21.10 13.46
N ARG A 62 -1.41 20.76 14.30
CA ARG A 62 -1.18 20.55 15.74
C ARG A 62 -0.13 19.45 15.99
N LYS A 63 -0.15 18.37 15.20
CA LYS A 63 0.87 17.31 15.27
C LYS A 63 2.23 17.75 14.75
N ILE A 64 2.31 18.67 13.80
CA ILE A 64 3.57 19.28 13.36
C ILE A 64 4.15 20.16 14.47
N ASP A 65 3.33 21.01 15.05
CA ASP A 65 3.76 21.94 16.11
C ASP A 65 4.14 21.20 17.40
N GLN A 66 3.37 20.18 17.76
CA GLN A 66 3.54 19.36 18.95
C GLN A 66 3.36 17.86 18.63
N PRO A 67 4.39 17.16 18.12
CA PRO A 67 4.27 15.76 17.70
C PRO A 67 3.77 14.81 18.80
N LEU A 68 4.07 15.10 20.04
CA LEU A 68 3.67 14.29 21.21
C LEU A 68 2.34 14.72 21.83
N LEU A 69 1.62 15.69 21.24
CA LEU A 69 0.30 16.09 21.68
C LEU A 69 -0.68 14.91 21.57
N ASN A 70 -1.34 14.60 22.69
CA ASN A 70 -2.39 13.58 22.69
C ASN A 70 -3.70 14.17 22.12
N LEU A 71 -4.05 13.81 20.89
CA LEU A 71 -5.23 14.34 20.22
C LEU A 71 -6.55 13.86 20.86
N THR A 72 -6.56 12.77 21.64
CA THR A 72 -7.78 12.34 22.37
C THR A 72 -8.17 13.26 23.50
N THR A 73 -7.29 14.18 23.90
CA THR A 73 -7.64 15.24 24.87
C THR A 73 -8.37 16.41 24.22
N LEU A 74 -8.30 16.54 22.90
CA LEU A 74 -8.88 17.63 22.13
C LEU A 74 -10.07 17.19 21.27
N TYR A 75 -10.08 15.94 20.87
CA TYR A 75 -11.07 15.37 19.96
C TYR A 75 -11.66 14.10 20.57
N PRO A 76 -12.95 13.80 20.29
CA PRO A 76 -13.56 12.55 20.74
C PRO A 76 -12.74 11.32 20.34
N PRO A 77 -12.59 10.31 21.20
CA PRO A 77 -11.78 9.12 20.88
C PRO A 77 -12.18 8.38 19.61
N GLU A 78 -13.46 8.46 19.23
CA GLU A 78 -14.02 7.90 18.00
C GLU A 78 -13.73 8.74 16.76
N SER A 79 -13.24 9.96 16.92
CA SER A 79 -12.96 10.86 15.79
C SER A 79 -11.79 10.39 14.95
N ASN A 80 -11.75 10.83 13.72
CA ASN A 80 -10.66 10.53 12.82
C ASN A 80 -9.38 11.32 13.20
N GLU A 81 -9.53 12.47 13.85
CA GLU A 81 -8.42 13.27 14.39
C GLU A 81 -7.68 12.50 15.48
N ALA A 82 -8.41 11.91 16.43
CA ALA A 82 -7.84 11.12 17.51
C ALA A 82 -7.02 9.92 17.00
N LYS A 83 -7.43 9.29 15.90
CA LYS A 83 -6.70 8.17 15.25
C LYS A 83 -5.30 8.56 14.79
N ARG A 84 -4.96 9.85 14.71
CA ARG A 84 -3.64 10.34 14.27
C ARG A 84 -2.60 10.36 15.40
N ASN A 85 -2.92 9.96 16.61
CA ASN A 85 -2.00 10.00 17.74
C ASN A 85 -0.64 9.38 17.44
N PHE A 86 -0.62 8.24 16.76
CA PHE A 86 0.61 7.52 16.40
C PHE A 86 1.07 7.72 14.96
N ARG A 87 0.42 8.59 14.18
CA ARG A 87 0.84 8.92 12.80
C ARG A 87 1.86 10.04 12.81
N LEU A 88 3.08 9.72 13.26
CA LEU A 88 4.12 10.69 13.59
C LEU A 88 5.12 10.93 12.48
N THR A 89 5.31 9.99 11.55
CA THR A 89 6.37 10.06 10.52
C THR A 89 6.32 11.36 9.74
N VAL A 90 5.19 11.68 9.11
CA VAL A 90 5.08 12.89 8.27
C VAL A 90 5.07 14.17 9.10
N PRO A 91 4.30 14.29 10.21
CA PRO A 91 4.36 15.47 11.06
C PRO A 91 5.76 15.76 11.64
N VAL A 92 6.48 14.73 12.10
CA VAL A 92 7.84 14.91 12.63
C VAL A 92 8.81 15.36 11.54
N LEU A 93 8.76 14.73 10.35
CA LEU A 93 9.60 15.15 9.21
C LEU A 93 9.28 16.59 8.77
N ALA A 94 7.99 16.96 8.75
CA ALA A 94 7.57 18.31 8.43
C ALA A 94 8.09 19.33 9.43
N ARG A 95 8.05 19.02 10.73
CA ARG A 95 8.63 19.84 11.79
C ARG A 95 10.14 19.99 11.64
N LEU A 96 10.85 18.87 11.45
CA LEU A 96 12.31 18.85 11.33
C LEU A 96 12.80 19.62 10.08
N SER A 97 12.00 19.66 9.02
CA SER A 97 12.33 20.43 7.81
C SER A 97 12.24 21.96 8.03
N GLY A 98 11.59 22.43 9.09
CA GLY A 98 11.29 23.85 9.30
C GLY A 98 10.22 24.44 8.37
N LEU A 99 9.70 23.66 7.42
CA LEU A 99 8.72 24.13 6.42
C LEU A 99 7.28 23.98 6.91
N GLY A 100 7.05 23.25 8.01
CA GLY A 100 5.71 23.04 8.54
C GLY A 100 4.78 22.31 7.58
N TYR A 101 3.53 22.73 7.46
CA TYR A 101 2.52 22.09 6.63
C TYR A 101 2.92 21.90 5.15
N PRO A 102 3.55 22.86 4.44
CA PRO A 102 4.02 22.64 3.06
C PRO A 102 4.91 21.42 2.89
N ALA A 103 5.69 21.05 3.93
CA ALA A 103 6.51 19.85 3.86
C ALA A 103 5.66 18.56 3.76
N THR A 104 4.47 18.53 4.32
CA THR A 104 3.57 17.36 4.22
C THR A 104 3.18 17.11 2.77
N VAL A 105 2.92 18.19 2.01
CA VAL A 105 2.62 18.11 0.57
C VAL A 105 3.85 17.64 -0.21
N ALA A 106 5.03 18.20 0.09
CA ALA A 106 6.28 17.81 -0.56
C ALA A 106 6.63 16.34 -0.30
N ILE A 107 6.45 15.85 0.94
CA ILE A 107 6.68 14.45 1.31
C ILE A 107 5.72 13.52 0.55
N ARG A 108 4.43 13.86 0.48
CA ARG A 108 3.43 13.09 -0.29
C ARG A 108 3.76 13.03 -1.77
N LEU A 109 4.08 14.16 -2.38
CA LEU A 109 4.49 14.22 -3.79
C LEU A 109 5.78 13.44 -4.03
N GLY A 110 6.78 13.59 -3.14
CA GLY A 110 8.02 12.82 -3.20
C GLY A 110 7.78 11.31 -3.13
N ALA A 111 6.91 10.85 -2.23
CA ALA A 111 6.51 9.45 -2.12
C ALA A 111 5.82 8.97 -3.41
N TRP A 112 4.91 9.77 -3.96
CA TRP A 112 4.24 9.45 -5.21
C TRP A 112 5.22 9.37 -6.40
N LEU A 113 6.17 10.29 -6.49
CA LEU A 113 7.21 10.27 -7.53
C LEU A 113 8.15 9.06 -7.39
N ALA A 114 8.42 8.62 -6.16
CA ALA A 114 9.30 7.48 -5.89
C ALA A 114 8.62 6.12 -6.14
N LEU A 115 7.33 6.00 -5.86
CA LEU A 115 6.61 4.72 -5.88
C LEU A 115 6.69 3.98 -7.23
N PRO A 116 6.49 4.61 -8.41
CA PRO A 116 6.66 3.94 -9.70
C PRO A 116 8.06 3.36 -9.91
N ALA A 117 9.10 4.12 -9.53
CA ALA A 117 10.47 3.66 -9.64
C ALA A 117 10.75 2.43 -8.74
N LEU A 118 10.22 2.45 -7.50
CA LEU A 118 10.34 1.33 -6.57
C LEU A 118 9.60 0.09 -7.09
N LEU A 119 8.38 0.23 -7.61
CA LEU A 119 7.62 -0.87 -8.20
C LEU A 119 8.31 -1.47 -9.43
N LEU A 120 8.91 -0.63 -10.28
CA LEU A 120 9.77 -1.08 -11.38
C LEU A 120 10.97 -1.88 -10.87
N GLY A 121 11.66 -1.36 -9.85
CA GLY A 121 12.77 -2.05 -9.18
C GLY A 121 12.35 -3.41 -8.62
N LEU A 122 11.20 -3.48 -7.96
CA LEU A 122 10.63 -4.72 -7.42
C LEU A 122 10.29 -5.71 -8.55
N GLY A 123 9.66 -5.25 -9.64
CA GLY A 123 9.41 -6.08 -10.81
C GLY A 123 10.71 -6.66 -11.42
N ARG A 124 11.75 -5.84 -11.52
CA ARG A 124 13.08 -6.28 -11.98
C ARG A 124 13.70 -7.30 -11.02
N ARG A 125 13.57 -7.09 -9.71
CA ARG A 125 14.04 -8.04 -8.69
C ARG A 125 13.28 -9.36 -8.71
N ALA A 126 12.02 -9.37 -9.15
CA ALA A 126 11.26 -10.60 -9.41
C ALA A 126 11.72 -11.34 -10.68
N GLY A 127 12.71 -10.85 -11.39
CA GLY A 127 13.22 -11.43 -12.63
C GLY A 127 12.43 -11.05 -13.90
N LEU A 128 11.57 -10.05 -13.83
CA LEU A 128 10.79 -9.61 -14.99
C LEU A 128 11.64 -8.82 -15.99
N PRO A 129 11.42 -9.00 -17.30
CA PRO A 129 11.97 -8.10 -18.31
C PRO A 129 11.39 -6.68 -18.15
N PRO A 130 12.07 -5.62 -18.65
CA PRO A 130 11.65 -4.24 -18.42
C PRO A 130 10.18 -3.96 -18.75
N ALA A 131 9.70 -4.42 -19.89
CA ALA A 131 8.30 -4.21 -20.31
C ALA A 131 7.29 -4.86 -19.36
N ALA A 132 7.57 -6.08 -18.86
CA ALA A 132 6.71 -6.75 -17.89
C ALA A 132 6.76 -6.10 -16.51
N ALA A 133 7.93 -5.61 -16.07
CA ALA A 133 8.07 -4.85 -14.83
C ALA A 133 7.28 -3.52 -14.92
N THR A 134 7.32 -2.84 -16.08
CA THR A 134 6.49 -1.65 -16.34
C THR A 134 5.00 -1.99 -16.27
N ALA A 135 4.58 -3.06 -16.95
CA ALA A 135 3.19 -3.50 -16.92
C ALA A 135 2.72 -3.84 -15.49
N LEU A 136 3.56 -4.53 -14.70
CA LEU A 136 3.27 -4.79 -13.28
C LEU A 136 3.12 -3.50 -12.48
N ALA A 137 4.03 -2.54 -12.67
CA ALA A 137 3.93 -1.24 -11.99
C ALA A 137 2.64 -0.51 -12.38
N LEU A 138 2.27 -0.50 -13.67
CA LEU A 138 1.01 0.08 -14.15
C LEU A 138 -0.22 -0.65 -13.60
N ALA A 139 -0.18 -1.99 -13.50
CA ALA A 139 -1.25 -2.77 -12.90
C ALA A 139 -1.52 -2.38 -11.44
N LEU A 140 -0.47 -2.11 -10.67
CA LEU A 140 -0.58 -1.67 -9.28
C LEU A 140 -0.95 -0.18 -9.16
N LEU A 141 -0.37 0.69 -9.99
CA LEU A 141 -0.65 2.12 -9.96
C LEU A 141 -2.02 2.48 -10.54
N GLY A 142 -2.62 1.63 -11.37
CA GLY A 142 -4.00 1.77 -11.85
C GLY A 142 -5.06 1.57 -10.77
N THR A 143 -4.70 0.96 -9.63
CA THR A 143 -5.59 0.67 -8.52
C THR A 143 -5.59 1.80 -7.46
N THR A 144 -6.29 1.58 -6.35
CA THR A 144 -6.28 2.45 -5.17
C THR A 144 -4.86 2.84 -4.72
N LEU A 145 -3.87 1.94 -4.86
CA LEU A 145 -2.47 2.21 -4.50
C LEU A 145 -1.88 3.45 -5.20
N GLY A 146 -2.13 3.60 -6.51
CA GLY A 146 -1.59 4.72 -7.29
C GLY A 146 -2.43 5.99 -7.20
N THR A 147 -3.72 5.86 -6.87
CA THR A 147 -4.65 6.98 -6.81
C THR A 147 -4.71 7.65 -5.43
N GLU A 148 -4.18 7.01 -4.38
CA GLU A 148 -4.20 7.50 -3.00
C GLU A 148 -3.62 8.91 -2.84
N VAL A 149 -2.56 9.26 -3.56
CA VAL A 149 -1.96 10.60 -3.45
C VAL A 149 -2.96 11.71 -3.80
N TRP A 150 -3.89 11.43 -4.72
CA TRP A 150 -4.90 12.38 -5.19
C TRP A 150 -6.20 12.34 -4.36
N ARG A 151 -6.45 11.18 -3.75
CA ARG A 151 -7.66 10.91 -2.96
C ARG A 151 -7.50 11.19 -1.47
N ASP A 152 -6.27 11.33 -1.01
CA ASP A 152 -5.97 11.54 0.41
C ASP A 152 -6.23 12.99 0.82
N ASP A 153 -7.47 13.43 0.69
CA ASP A 153 -7.94 14.73 1.12
C ASP A 153 -7.80 14.91 2.64
N CYS A 154 -7.88 13.79 3.35
CA CYS A 154 -7.81 13.74 4.81
C CYS A 154 -6.39 13.69 5.37
N LEU A 155 -5.34 13.73 4.54
CA LEU A 155 -3.93 13.70 4.97
C LEU A 155 -3.61 12.45 5.81
N TRP A 156 -4.05 11.27 5.35
CA TRP A 156 -3.75 9.99 6.01
C TRP A 156 -2.33 9.51 5.72
N PHE A 157 -1.72 10.00 4.64
CA PHE A 157 -0.36 9.68 4.19
C PHE A 157 -0.15 8.22 3.78
N ASP A 158 -1.20 7.53 3.34
CA ASP A 158 -1.10 6.12 2.96
C ASP A 158 -0.07 5.88 1.85
N ASN A 159 0.01 6.77 0.86
CA ASN A 159 1.02 6.70 -0.19
C ASN A 159 2.47 6.75 0.34
N VAL A 160 2.70 7.46 1.46
CA VAL A 160 4.01 7.49 2.13
C VAL A 160 4.29 6.14 2.79
N ALA A 161 3.29 5.55 3.48
CA ALA A 161 3.43 4.22 4.07
C ALA A 161 3.67 3.14 3.00
N HIS A 162 2.92 3.17 1.88
CA HIS A 162 3.13 2.25 0.75
C HIS A 162 4.53 2.38 0.14
N THR A 163 5.01 3.61 -0.03
CA THR A 163 6.36 3.88 -0.53
C THR A 163 7.43 3.33 0.41
N LEU A 164 7.28 3.54 1.73
CA LEU A 164 8.18 3.00 2.74
C LEU A 164 8.17 1.47 2.78
N LEU A 165 7.01 0.83 2.62
CA LEU A 165 6.91 -0.63 2.48
C LEU A 165 7.62 -1.12 1.21
N ALA A 166 7.47 -0.42 0.08
CA ALA A 166 8.19 -0.74 -1.16
C ALA A 166 9.71 -0.57 -0.99
N VAL A 167 10.16 0.47 -0.26
CA VAL A 167 11.58 0.62 0.13
C VAL A 167 12.05 -0.55 0.98
N ALA A 168 11.27 -0.95 2.00
CA ALA A 168 11.61 -2.11 2.84
C ALA A 168 11.74 -3.40 2.03
N MET A 169 10.90 -3.59 1.00
CA MET A 169 10.96 -4.76 0.11
C MET A 169 12.16 -4.72 -0.85
N LEU A 170 12.56 -3.54 -1.31
CA LEU A 170 13.65 -3.39 -2.27
C LEU A 170 15.02 -3.33 -1.60
N ALA A 171 15.09 -2.87 -0.36
CA ALA A 171 16.33 -2.67 0.38
C ALA A 171 17.06 -3.99 0.69
N GLU A 172 18.39 -3.93 0.72
CA GLU A 172 19.28 -5.03 1.14
C GLU A 172 19.95 -4.73 2.50
N SER A 173 20.10 -3.44 2.81
CA SER A 173 20.62 -2.99 4.09
C SER A 173 19.62 -3.26 5.21
N ARG A 174 20.06 -3.95 6.26
CA ARG A 174 19.22 -4.22 7.44
C ARG A 174 18.71 -2.95 8.12
N TRP A 175 19.52 -1.92 8.13
CA TRP A 175 19.15 -0.65 8.75
C TRP A 175 18.07 0.08 7.94
N LEU A 176 18.20 0.06 6.61
CA LEU A 176 17.22 0.68 5.73
C LEU A 176 15.88 -0.06 5.80
N ILE A 177 15.89 -1.41 5.85
CA ILE A 177 14.66 -2.21 6.05
C ILE A 177 14.03 -1.85 7.40
N ALA A 178 14.79 -1.90 8.51
CA ALA A 178 14.27 -1.63 9.84
C ALA A 178 13.72 -0.19 9.95
N THR A 179 14.45 0.81 9.46
CA THR A 179 14.01 2.21 9.45
C THR A 179 12.74 2.40 8.62
N ALA A 180 12.68 1.82 7.42
CA ALA A 180 11.50 1.92 6.57
C ALA A 180 10.26 1.28 7.23
N VAL A 181 10.43 0.16 7.95
CA VAL A 181 9.37 -0.50 8.73
C VAL A 181 8.89 0.41 9.86
N VAL A 182 9.80 0.97 10.66
CA VAL A 182 9.43 1.91 11.74
C VAL A 182 8.68 3.09 11.18
N LEU A 183 9.22 3.74 10.16
CA LEU A 183 8.58 4.91 9.55
C LEU A 183 7.22 4.55 8.92
N ALA A 184 7.09 3.41 8.22
CA ALA A 184 5.82 2.97 7.66
C ALA A 184 4.75 2.76 8.75
N THR A 185 5.10 2.09 9.84
CA THR A 185 4.18 1.80 10.95
C THR A 185 3.81 3.04 11.77
N PHE A 186 4.67 4.06 11.83
CA PHE A 186 4.36 5.38 12.38
C PHE A 186 3.75 6.35 11.35
N THR A 187 3.65 5.97 10.09
CA THR A 187 2.81 6.66 9.10
C THR A 187 1.39 6.11 9.16
N ASP A 188 1.25 4.78 9.19
CA ASP A 188 -0.05 4.12 9.33
C ASP A 188 0.12 2.73 9.98
N GLU A 189 -0.73 2.45 10.96
CA GLU A 189 -0.70 1.19 11.72
C GLU A 189 -1.00 -0.05 10.88
N ARG A 190 -1.72 0.10 9.77
CA ARG A 190 -2.03 -1.00 8.82
C ARG A 190 -0.77 -1.60 8.20
N ALA A 191 0.33 -0.85 8.17
CA ALA A 191 1.63 -1.35 7.72
C ALA A 191 2.08 -2.59 8.51
N PHE A 192 1.72 -2.73 9.80
CA PHE A 192 2.04 -3.94 10.57
C PHE A 192 1.43 -5.20 9.99
N LEU A 193 0.19 -5.12 9.45
CA LEU A 193 -0.54 -6.28 8.93
C LEU A 193 0.15 -6.94 7.73
N VAL A 194 0.96 -6.18 6.99
CA VAL A 194 1.58 -6.64 5.75
C VAL A 194 3.06 -6.97 5.86
N LEU A 195 3.66 -6.80 7.05
CA LEU A 195 5.07 -7.16 7.27
C LEU A 195 5.38 -8.63 7.00
N PRO A 196 4.49 -9.61 7.28
CA PRO A 196 4.70 -10.98 6.86
C PRO A 196 4.86 -11.14 5.34
N LEU A 197 4.17 -10.32 4.54
CA LEU A 197 4.32 -10.30 3.08
C LEU A 197 5.63 -9.66 2.64
N VAL A 198 6.09 -8.61 3.34
CA VAL A 198 7.43 -8.03 3.11
C VAL A 198 8.50 -9.09 3.38
N PHE A 199 8.35 -9.89 4.44
CA PHE A 199 9.23 -11.04 4.68
C PHE A 199 9.11 -12.09 3.58
N GLY A 200 7.88 -12.45 3.17
CA GLY A 200 7.61 -13.39 2.08
C GLY A 200 8.29 -12.97 0.77
N TRP A 201 8.28 -11.67 0.47
CA TRP A 201 9.00 -11.11 -0.66
C TRP A 201 10.51 -11.38 -0.61
N HIS A 202 11.16 -11.07 0.51
CA HIS A 202 12.59 -11.38 0.69
C HIS A 202 12.85 -12.88 0.65
N TRP A 203 11.95 -13.68 1.22
CA TRP A 203 12.04 -15.13 1.16
C TRP A 203 12.05 -15.66 -0.27
N LEU A 204 11.25 -15.07 -1.16
CA LEU A 204 11.13 -15.48 -2.54
C LEU A 204 12.27 -14.96 -3.44
N THR A 205 12.80 -13.76 -3.16
CA THR A 205 13.66 -13.04 -4.08
C THR A 205 15.12 -12.87 -3.61
N ALA A 206 15.40 -13.07 -2.31
CA ALA A 206 16.74 -12.88 -1.77
C ALA A 206 17.50 -14.20 -1.61
N SER A 207 18.84 -14.12 -1.60
CA SER A 207 19.73 -15.22 -1.24
C SER A 207 19.52 -15.68 0.22
N ALA A 208 20.03 -16.83 0.61
CA ALA A 208 19.92 -17.35 1.98
C ALA A 208 20.44 -16.35 3.04
N ARG A 209 21.56 -15.66 2.76
CA ARG A 209 22.10 -14.60 3.62
C ARG A 209 21.15 -13.40 3.65
N GLY A 210 20.62 -12.99 2.50
CA GLY A 210 19.66 -11.88 2.37
C GLY A 210 18.37 -12.15 3.15
N ARG A 211 17.86 -13.40 3.12
CA ARG A 211 16.67 -13.80 3.90
C ARG A 211 16.88 -13.64 5.42
N LYS A 212 18.02 -14.13 5.92
CA LYS A 212 18.36 -13.99 7.36
C LYS A 212 18.51 -12.51 7.74
N ASN A 213 19.18 -11.73 6.88
CA ASN A 213 19.33 -10.29 7.09
C ASN A 213 17.97 -9.57 7.13
N ALA A 214 17.08 -9.87 6.18
CA ALA A 214 15.73 -9.29 6.14
C ALA A 214 14.88 -9.70 7.35
N ALA A 215 14.93 -10.98 7.75
CA ALA A 215 14.22 -11.46 8.94
C ALA A 215 14.66 -10.70 10.20
N GLY A 216 15.97 -10.58 10.43
CA GLY A 216 16.52 -9.83 11.56
C GLY A 216 16.19 -8.33 11.50
N ALA A 217 16.22 -7.74 10.30
CA ALA A 217 15.86 -6.35 10.09
C ALA A 217 14.37 -6.06 10.36
N LEU A 218 13.48 -6.94 9.87
CA LEU A 218 12.04 -6.83 10.13
C LEU A 218 11.73 -7.00 11.62
N ALA A 219 12.33 -8.02 12.27
CA ALA A 219 12.18 -8.23 13.71
C ALA A 219 12.65 -6.99 14.50
N LEU A 220 13.81 -6.43 14.15
CA LEU A 220 14.33 -5.20 14.75
C LEU A 220 13.37 -4.01 14.54
N GLY A 221 12.90 -3.80 13.29
CA GLY A 221 11.99 -2.71 12.96
C GLY A 221 10.66 -2.81 13.72
N VAL A 222 10.07 -4.02 13.78
CA VAL A 222 8.84 -4.28 14.55
C VAL A 222 9.06 -4.05 16.03
N SER A 223 10.12 -4.64 16.61
CA SER A 223 10.42 -4.48 18.04
C SER A 223 10.63 -3.02 18.40
N LEU A 224 11.41 -2.28 17.58
CA LEU A 224 11.65 -0.86 17.81
C LEU A 224 10.35 -0.04 17.71
N ALA A 225 9.50 -0.32 16.71
CA ALA A 225 8.22 0.37 16.57
C ALA A 225 7.28 0.11 17.77
N LEU A 226 7.22 -1.13 18.27
CA LEU A 226 6.41 -1.48 19.45
C LEU A 226 6.97 -0.84 20.73
N VAL A 227 8.28 -0.88 20.94
CA VAL A 227 8.93 -0.24 22.09
C VAL A 227 8.72 1.26 22.07
N LEU A 228 8.89 1.92 20.91
CA LEU A 228 8.64 3.35 20.80
C LEU A 228 7.17 3.69 21.04
N ARG A 229 6.21 2.88 20.56
CA ARG A 229 4.79 3.09 20.85
C ARG A 229 4.51 2.94 22.34
N ALA A 230 5.04 1.90 22.99
CA ALA A 230 4.90 1.72 24.43
C ALA A 230 5.51 2.89 25.22
N ALA A 231 6.70 3.35 24.86
CA ALA A 231 7.34 4.51 25.47
C ALA A 231 6.49 5.79 25.29
N LEU A 232 5.90 6.00 24.14
CA LEU A 232 5.01 7.15 23.87
C LEU A 232 3.70 7.04 24.65
N MET A 233 3.15 5.84 24.82
CA MET A 233 1.95 5.63 25.66
C MET A 233 2.24 5.91 27.13
N LEU A 234 3.34 5.38 27.65
CA LEU A 234 3.69 5.49 29.08
C LEU A 234 4.29 6.85 29.42
N GLY A 235 5.14 7.41 28.56
CA GLY A 235 5.88 8.64 28.83
C GLY A 235 5.19 9.91 28.35
N ALA A 236 4.52 9.87 27.20
CA ALA A 236 3.82 11.04 26.63
C ALA A 236 2.29 10.93 26.75
N GLY A 237 1.76 9.87 27.35
CA GLY A 237 0.32 9.69 27.55
C GLY A 237 -0.48 9.53 26.26
N LEU A 238 0.18 9.17 25.14
CA LEU A 238 -0.55 8.94 23.89
C LEU A 238 -1.45 7.72 24.01
N SER A 239 -2.70 7.85 23.60
CA SER A 239 -3.68 6.75 23.63
C SER A 239 -4.00 6.20 22.24
N LEU A 240 -4.35 4.91 22.18
CA LEU A 240 -4.87 4.27 20.97
C LEU A 240 -6.39 4.40 20.95
N PRO A 241 -6.97 5.17 20.04
CA PRO A 241 -8.43 5.27 19.92
C PRO A 241 -8.98 4.05 19.18
N LEU A 242 -9.51 3.08 19.95
CA LEU A 242 -10.08 1.84 19.40
C LEU A 242 -11.61 1.91 19.19
N ALA A 243 -12.25 3.01 19.55
CA ALA A 243 -13.72 3.10 19.68
C ALA A 243 -14.51 2.86 18.38
N LYS A 244 -13.92 3.02 17.19
CA LYS A 244 -14.59 2.79 15.89
C LYS A 244 -14.04 1.57 15.12
N VAL A 245 -13.28 0.71 15.77
CA VAL A 245 -12.76 -0.50 15.13
C VAL A 245 -13.60 -1.69 15.58
N ALA A 246 -13.90 -2.61 14.65
CA ALA A 246 -14.56 -3.87 14.93
C ALA A 246 -15.99 -3.80 15.51
N THR A 247 -16.78 -2.77 15.15
CA THR A 247 -18.22 -2.80 15.48
C THR A 247 -18.95 -3.83 14.60
N ALA A 248 -20.00 -4.45 15.14
CA ALA A 248 -20.84 -5.37 14.37
C ALA A 248 -21.43 -4.73 13.11
N GLN A 249 -21.78 -3.42 13.19
CA GLN A 249 -22.29 -2.66 12.07
C GLN A 249 -21.25 -2.48 10.95
N ILE A 250 -19.99 -2.17 11.30
CA ILE A 250 -18.90 -2.06 10.33
C ILE A 250 -18.68 -3.41 9.66
N LEU A 251 -18.60 -4.49 10.44
CA LEU A 251 -18.41 -5.83 9.90
C LEU A 251 -19.55 -6.24 8.96
N GLN A 252 -20.80 -6.06 9.34
CA GLN A 252 -21.96 -6.40 8.52
C GLN A 252 -21.98 -5.60 7.21
N ARG A 253 -21.75 -4.28 7.27
CA ARG A 253 -21.65 -3.44 6.09
C ARG A 253 -20.50 -3.90 5.17
N ASN A 254 -19.32 -4.12 5.74
CA ASN A 254 -18.14 -4.47 4.96
C ASN A 254 -18.27 -5.86 4.36
N LEU A 255 -18.90 -6.84 5.03
CA LEU A 255 -19.19 -8.15 4.43
C LEU A 255 -20.05 -8.02 3.17
N THR A 256 -21.06 -7.13 3.18
CA THR A 256 -21.88 -6.89 2.00
C THR A 256 -21.08 -6.23 0.87
N LEU A 257 -20.16 -5.34 1.19
CA LEU A 257 -19.34 -4.59 0.23
C LEU A 257 -18.01 -5.25 -0.12
N ALA A 258 -17.65 -6.36 0.56
CA ALA A 258 -16.37 -7.04 0.41
C ALA A 258 -16.01 -7.40 -1.04
N PRO A 259 -16.91 -7.96 -1.87
CA PRO A 259 -16.55 -8.29 -3.24
C PRO A 259 -16.08 -7.07 -4.05
N VAL A 260 -16.73 -5.93 -3.84
CA VAL A 260 -16.42 -4.69 -4.54
C VAL A 260 -15.14 -4.07 -4.02
N ALA A 261 -14.97 -3.99 -2.70
CA ALA A 261 -13.78 -3.43 -2.05
C ALA A 261 -12.51 -4.28 -2.33
N TRP A 262 -12.62 -5.60 -2.28
CA TRP A 262 -11.52 -6.49 -2.63
C TRP A 262 -11.17 -6.39 -4.11
N TRP A 263 -12.20 -6.33 -5.00
CA TRP A 263 -11.95 -6.13 -6.42
C TRP A 263 -11.13 -4.86 -6.63
N SER A 264 -11.57 -3.73 -6.11
CA SER A 264 -10.94 -2.42 -6.30
C SER A 264 -9.53 -2.31 -5.69
N ALA A 265 -9.19 -3.17 -4.72
CA ALA A 265 -7.86 -3.17 -4.13
C ALA A 265 -6.77 -3.59 -5.12
N PHE A 266 -7.08 -4.51 -6.02
CA PHE A 266 -6.09 -5.10 -6.92
C PHE A 266 -6.51 -5.16 -8.38
N GLU A 267 -7.80 -5.10 -8.70
CA GLU A 267 -8.34 -5.15 -10.07
C GLU A 267 -7.65 -6.22 -10.94
N GLY A 268 -6.84 -5.81 -11.92
CA GLY A 268 -6.03 -6.74 -12.72
C GLY A 268 -4.99 -7.53 -11.92
N GLY A 269 -4.59 -7.04 -10.76
CA GLY A 269 -3.68 -7.75 -9.85
C GLY A 269 -4.26 -9.07 -9.34
N TRP A 270 -5.60 -9.24 -9.31
CA TRP A 270 -6.23 -10.52 -8.98
C TRP A 270 -5.84 -11.63 -9.96
N LEU A 271 -5.67 -11.29 -11.24
CA LEU A 271 -5.18 -12.25 -12.23
C LEU A 271 -3.77 -12.75 -11.88
N LEU A 272 -2.89 -11.84 -11.44
CA LEU A 272 -1.52 -12.19 -11.02
C LEU A 272 -1.52 -13.01 -9.74
N LEU A 273 -2.38 -12.69 -8.78
CA LEU A 273 -2.56 -13.47 -7.54
C LEU A 273 -3.01 -14.89 -7.85
N ALA A 274 -4.08 -15.05 -8.63
CA ALA A 274 -4.62 -16.36 -8.99
C ALA A 274 -3.62 -17.20 -9.79
N ALA A 275 -2.97 -16.61 -10.79
CA ALA A 275 -2.01 -17.29 -11.63
C ALA A 275 -0.72 -17.66 -10.87
N GLY A 276 -0.20 -16.76 -10.03
CA GLY A 276 1.02 -16.97 -9.26
C GLY A 276 0.85 -18.04 -8.19
N PHE A 277 -0.18 -17.92 -7.35
CA PHE A 277 -0.44 -18.92 -6.31
C PHE A 277 -0.90 -20.24 -6.91
N GLY A 278 -1.77 -20.23 -7.93
CA GLY A 278 -2.22 -21.46 -8.61
C GLY A 278 -1.09 -22.19 -9.34
N GLY A 279 -0.15 -21.45 -9.94
CA GLY A 279 1.04 -22.00 -10.58
C GLY A 279 1.99 -22.64 -9.56
N ALA A 280 2.28 -21.93 -8.48
CA ALA A 280 3.14 -22.42 -7.41
C ALA A 280 2.54 -23.64 -6.68
N TRP A 281 1.22 -23.63 -6.46
CA TRP A 281 0.49 -24.77 -5.88
C TRP A 281 0.61 -26.03 -6.77
N ARG A 282 0.35 -25.91 -8.06
CA ARG A 282 0.49 -27.02 -9.02
C ARG A 282 1.92 -27.56 -9.12
N ALA A 283 2.90 -26.67 -8.93
CA ALA A 283 4.31 -27.05 -8.88
C ALA A 283 4.73 -27.68 -7.54
N GLY A 284 3.81 -27.86 -6.58
CA GLY A 284 4.09 -28.44 -5.27
C GLY A 284 4.95 -27.56 -4.36
N PHE A 285 4.97 -26.25 -4.56
CA PHE A 285 5.72 -25.33 -3.71
C PHE A 285 5.07 -25.22 -2.33
N SER A 286 5.71 -25.81 -1.31
CA SER A 286 5.16 -25.90 0.04
C SER A 286 4.91 -24.55 0.72
N GLY A 287 5.63 -23.50 0.33
CA GLY A 287 5.43 -22.12 0.83
C GLY A 287 4.19 -21.41 0.27
N THR A 288 3.52 -21.97 -0.75
CA THR A 288 2.38 -21.30 -1.41
C THR A 288 1.25 -20.98 -0.43
N LEU A 289 0.88 -21.95 0.41
CA LEU A 289 -0.18 -21.76 1.42
C LEU A 289 0.16 -20.66 2.42
N ALA A 290 1.41 -20.61 2.89
CA ALA A 290 1.84 -19.58 3.83
C ALA A 290 1.77 -18.18 3.20
N VAL A 291 2.31 -18.03 1.99
CA VAL A 291 2.28 -16.70 1.30
C VAL A 291 0.86 -16.30 0.92
N ALA A 292 0.01 -17.24 0.50
CA ALA A 292 -1.39 -16.98 0.21
C ALA A 292 -2.17 -16.61 1.48
N ALA A 293 -1.98 -17.34 2.59
CA ALA A 293 -2.60 -17.02 3.86
C ALA A 293 -2.20 -15.63 4.37
N PHE A 294 -0.91 -15.29 4.31
CA PHE A 294 -0.44 -13.94 4.64
C PHE A 294 -0.95 -12.86 3.68
N GLY A 295 -1.25 -13.21 2.42
CA GLY A 295 -1.88 -12.31 1.46
C GLY A 295 -3.36 -12.07 1.76
N LEU A 296 -4.08 -13.11 2.20
CA LEU A 296 -5.50 -13.03 2.54
C LEU A 296 -5.76 -12.43 3.93
N ALA A 297 -4.88 -12.65 4.90
CA ALA A 297 -5.06 -12.15 6.26
C ALA A 297 -5.29 -10.63 6.34
N PRO A 298 -4.53 -9.76 5.65
CA PRO A 298 -4.82 -8.33 5.62
C PRO A 298 -6.18 -8.01 5.01
N LEU A 299 -6.61 -8.73 3.97
CA LEU A 299 -7.92 -8.52 3.33
C LEU A 299 -9.07 -8.86 4.28
N VAL A 300 -8.91 -9.94 5.06
CA VAL A 300 -9.89 -10.31 6.10
C VAL A 300 -9.87 -9.28 7.24
N ALA A 301 -8.68 -8.85 7.68
CA ALA A 301 -8.54 -7.82 8.71
C ALA A 301 -9.19 -6.49 8.31
N CYS A 302 -9.24 -6.16 7.02
CA CYS A 302 -9.89 -4.95 6.53
C CYS A 302 -11.42 -4.97 6.68
N LEU A 303 -12.05 -6.12 6.90
CA LEU A 303 -13.49 -6.22 7.15
C LEU A 303 -13.95 -5.46 8.41
N ILE A 304 -13.06 -5.26 9.36
CA ILE A 304 -13.37 -4.57 10.62
C ILE A 304 -12.96 -3.09 10.62
N VAL A 305 -12.56 -2.55 9.47
CA VAL A 305 -12.09 -1.16 9.34
C VAL A 305 -13.07 -0.36 8.48
N GLU A 306 -13.29 0.90 8.84
CA GLU A 306 -14.23 1.79 8.13
C GLU A 306 -13.79 2.06 6.68
N ASP A 307 -12.50 2.40 6.48
CA ASP A 307 -11.90 2.68 5.17
C ASP A 307 -11.46 1.38 4.49
N PHE A 308 -12.42 0.64 3.96
CA PHE A 308 -12.20 -0.74 3.53
C PHE A 308 -11.24 -0.86 2.34
N SER A 309 -11.53 -0.20 1.20
CA SER A 309 -10.69 -0.33 -0.01
C SER A 309 -9.26 0.19 0.21
N ARG A 310 -9.11 1.32 0.91
CA ARG A 310 -7.81 1.88 1.27
C ARG A 310 -7.00 0.91 2.12
N SER A 311 -7.67 0.26 3.08
CA SER A 311 -7.02 -0.72 3.94
C SER A 311 -6.57 -1.96 3.16
N CYS A 312 -7.37 -2.41 2.19
CA CYS A 312 -7.02 -3.53 1.32
C CYS A 312 -5.81 -3.23 0.42
N ALA A 313 -5.61 -1.97 0.00
CA ALA A 313 -4.47 -1.57 -0.83
C ALA A 313 -3.12 -1.85 -0.15
N TYR A 314 -3.07 -1.87 1.19
CA TYR A 314 -1.86 -2.27 1.92
C TYR A 314 -1.39 -3.70 1.58
N ALA A 315 -2.27 -4.57 1.12
CA ALA A 315 -1.89 -5.93 0.72
C ALA A 315 -1.23 -6.02 -0.68
N PHE A 316 -0.86 -4.89 -1.33
CA PHE A 316 -0.14 -4.89 -2.61
C PHE A 316 1.12 -5.78 -2.63
N PRO A 317 1.87 -6.00 -1.52
CA PRO A 317 3.00 -6.92 -1.53
C PRO A 317 2.60 -8.36 -1.89
N ALA A 318 1.32 -8.76 -1.67
CA ALA A 318 0.83 -10.07 -2.09
C ALA A 318 0.87 -10.23 -3.62
N VAL A 319 0.50 -9.19 -4.37
CA VAL A 319 0.57 -9.19 -5.84
C VAL A 319 2.01 -9.33 -6.31
N LEU A 320 2.95 -8.64 -5.65
CA LEU A 320 4.38 -8.76 -5.95
C LEU A 320 4.91 -10.17 -5.64
N CYS A 321 4.57 -10.75 -4.50
CA CYS A 321 4.93 -12.14 -4.15
C CYS A 321 4.37 -13.13 -5.16
N ALA A 322 3.09 -13.00 -5.52
CA ALA A 322 2.46 -13.86 -6.52
C ALA A 322 3.11 -13.72 -7.91
N THR A 323 3.50 -12.49 -8.29
CA THR A 323 4.20 -12.24 -9.54
C THR A 323 5.61 -12.87 -9.53
N ALA A 324 6.33 -12.81 -8.42
CA ALA A 324 7.62 -13.48 -8.28
C ALA A 324 7.50 -15.01 -8.39
N LEU A 325 6.44 -15.59 -7.79
CA LEU A 325 6.13 -17.02 -7.96
C LEU A 325 5.78 -17.34 -9.41
N LEU A 326 4.98 -16.50 -10.06
CA LEU A 326 4.61 -16.68 -11.46
C LEU A 326 5.84 -16.63 -12.39
N ALA A 327 6.74 -15.68 -12.16
CA ALA A 327 7.99 -15.57 -12.90
C ALA A 327 8.88 -16.81 -12.73
N ARG A 328 8.84 -17.44 -11.55
CA ARG A 328 9.60 -18.66 -11.26
C ARG A 328 8.98 -19.91 -11.90
N PHE A 329 7.65 -20.08 -11.83
CA PHE A 329 6.99 -21.34 -12.22
C PHE A 329 6.35 -21.29 -13.61
N ALA A 330 6.14 -20.09 -14.17
CA ALA A 330 5.55 -19.90 -15.50
C ALA A 330 6.17 -18.70 -16.24
N PRO A 331 7.51 -18.63 -16.42
CA PRO A 331 8.20 -17.45 -16.92
C PRO A 331 7.71 -16.99 -18.30
N ALA A 332 7.38 -17.91 -19.20
CA ALA A 332 6.89 -17.57 -20.53
C ALA A 332 5.52 -16.88 -20.55
N ARG A 333 4.68 -17.11 -19.54
CA ARG A 333 3.34 -16.52 -19.43
C ARG A 333 3.33 -15.20 -18.66
N THR A 334 4.29 -14.99 -17.76
CA THR A 334 4.34 -13.86 -16.84
C THR A 334 4.27 -12.50 -17.53
N PRO A 335 5.04 -12.22 -18.61
CA PRO A 335 4.96 -10.92 -19.28
C PRO A 335 3.58 -10.60 -19.85
N ARG A 336 2.94 -11.60 -20.47
CA ARG A 336 1.58 -11.43 -21.03
C ARG A 336 0.55 -11.17 -19.93
N LEU A 337 0.62 -11.90 -18.83
CA LEU A 337 -0.29 -11.71 -17.70
C LEU A 337 -0.10 -10.34 -17.03
N CYS A 338 1.12 -9.83 -16.92
CA CYS A 338 1.37 -8.47 -16.44
C CYS A 338 0.73 -7.41 -17.35
N VAL A 339 0.83 -7.57 -18.69
CA VAL A 339 0.20 -6.65 -19.65
C VAL A 339 -1.33 -6.69 -19.54
N VAL A 340 -1.92 -7.89 -19.46
CA VAL A 340 -3.38 -8.05 -19.30
C VAL A 340 -3.83 -7.44 -17.96
N ALA A 341 -3.10 -7.69 -16.88
CA ALA A 341 -3.39 -7.11 -15.57
C ALA A 341 -3.34 -5.58 -15.60
N ALA A 342 -2.33 -4.99 -16.26
CA ALA A 342 -2.25 -3.55 -16.45
C ALA A 342 -3.45 -3.00 -17.24
N GLY A 343 -3.83 -3.65 -18.33
CA GLY A 343 -5.00 -3.28 -19.12
C GLY A 343 -6.28 -3.28 -18.28
N ILE A 344 -6.49 -4.34 -17.48
CA ILE A 344 -7.65 -4.43 -16.59
C ILE A 344 -7.62 -3.29 -15.57
N SER A 345 -6.51 -3.08 -14.84
CA SER A 345 -6.44 -2.04 -13.80
C SER A 345 -6.56 -0.61 -14.35
N LEU A 346 -6.09 -0.34 -15.57
CA LEU A 346 -6.21 0.98 -16.17
C LEU A 346 -7.60 1.25 -16.74
N LEU A 347 -8.33 0.22 -17.16
CA LEU A 347 -9.64 0.35 -17.79
C LEU A 347 -10.80 0.09 -16.83
N ALA A 348 -10.58 -0.63 -15.75
CA ALA A 348 -11.60 -0.86 -14.73
C ALA A 348 -11.94 0.44 -13.99
N PRO A 349 -13.22 0.65 -13.64
CA PRO A 349 -13.58 1.76 -12.78
C PRO A 349 -13.01 1.55 -11.39
N ASN A 350 -12.35 2.55 -10.85
CA ASN A 350 -11.91 2.56 -9.47
C ASN A 350 -13.12 2.68 -8.53
N VAL A 351 -13.18 1.87 -7.50
CA VAL A 351 -14.25 1.92 -6.51
C VAL A 351 -13.67 2.19 -5.14
N LEU A 352 -14.11 3.28 -4.51
CA LEU A 352 -13.77 3.59 -3.13
C LEU A 352 -14.92 3.13 -2.22
N VAL A 353 -14.60 2.30 -1.24
CA VAL A 353 -15.52 1.87 -0.18
C VAL A 353 -15.02 2.42 1.14
N SER A 354 -15.64 3.50 1.61
CA SER A 354 -15.27 4.20 2.84
C SER A 354 -16.52 4.79 3.47
N GLY A 355 -17.28 3.98 4.21
CA GLY A 355 -18.59 4.42 4.74
C GLY A 355 -19.67 4.61 3.66
N MET A 356 -19.25 4.88 2.43
CA MET A 356 -20.05 4.98 1.20
C MET A 356 -19.38 4.16 0.09
N VAL A 357 -20.09 3.86 -0.97
CA VAL A 357 -19.52 3.30 -2.20
C VAL A 357 -19.48 4.40 -3.25
N GLN A 358 -18.28 4.77 -3.63
CA GLN A 358 -18.02 5.75 -4.66
C GLN A 358 -17.40 5.04 -5.86
N ILE A 359 -18.08 5.03 -6.98
CA ILE A 359 -17.59 4.48 -8.23
C ILE A 359 -17.03 5.62 -9.05
N GLU A 360 -15.76 5.52 -9.36
CA GLU A 360 -15.05 6.49 -10.15
C GLU A 360 -14.69 5.86 -11.49
N PRO A 361 -15.20 6.41 -12.62
CA PRO A 361 -14.84 5.92 -13.93
C PRO A 361 -13.34 6.14 -14.18
N SER A 362 -12.69 5.14 -14.77
CA SER A 362 -11.25 5.15 -15.05
C SER A 362 -10.88 5.99 -16.28
N LEU A 363 -11.83 6.32 -17.14
CA LEU A 363 -11.56 7.05 -18.38
C LEU A 363 -11.83 8.55 -18.22
N PRO A 364 -10.96 9.43 -18.75
CA PRO A 364 -11.09 10.89 -18.64
C PRO A 364 -12.37 11.45 -19.32
N PHE A 365 -13.05 10.63 -20.13
CA PHE A 365 -14.27 11.00 -20.86
C PHE A 365 -15.57 10.78 -20.09
N TRP A 366 -15.53 10.04 -18.96
CA TRP A 366 -16.71 9.78 -18.14
C TRP A 366 -16.77 10.81 -17.02
N ARG A 367 -17.72 11.74 -17.12
CA ARG A 367 -17.85 12.87 -16.17
C ARG A 367 -18.77 12.61 -14.98
N THR A 368 -19.37 11.43 -14.89
CA THR A 368 -20.36 11.13 -13.84
C THR A 368 -19.77 10.26 -12.76
N GLU A 369 -19.60 10.84 -11.60
CA GLU A 369 -19.37 10.13 -10.36
C GLU A 369 -20.69 9.51 -9.89
N ILE A 370 -20.69 8.22 -9.60
CA ILE A 370 -21.86 7.52 -9.06
C ILE A 370 -21.58 7.24 -7.59
N VAL A 371 -22.30 7.93 -6.71
CA VAL A 371 -22.21 7.74 -5.26
C VAL A 371 -23.40 6.94 -4.79
N PHE A 372 -23.15 5.79 -4.18
CA PHE A 372 -24.16 4.99 -3.50
C PHE A 372 -23.99 5.14 -2.00
N TRP A 373 -25.04 5.63 -1.35
CA TRP A 373 -25.15 5.57 0.10
C TRP A 373 -25.83 4.26 0.45
N PRO A 374 -25.19 3.32 1.18
CA PRO A 374 -25.91 2.17 1.68
C PRO A 374 -27.01 2.69 2.60
N ARG A 375 -28.27 2.36 2.30
CA ARG A 375 -29.38 2.65 3.22
C ARG A 375 -29.02 2.02 4.56
N SER A 376 -29.02 2.81 5.64
CA SER A 376 -28.94 2.26 6.97
C SER A 376 -30.04 1.20 7.09
N PRO A 377 -29.72 -0.02 7.54
CA PRO A 377 -30.79 -0.93 7.92
C PRO A 377 -31.62 -0.22 8.97
N ALA A 378 -32.92 -0.11 8.72
CA ALA A 378 -33.90 0.47 9.61
C ALA A 378 -33.99 -0.28 10.94
#